data_1b46d526e85dd9499dfb4d1db19820f2
#
_entry.id   1b46d526e85dd9499dfb4d1db19820f2
#
_cell.length_a   1.000
_cell.length_b   1.000
_cell.length_c   1.000
_cell.angle_alpha   90.00
_cell.angle_beta   90.00
_cell.angle_gamma   90.00
#
_symmetry.space_group_name_H-M   'P 1'
#
loop_
_entity.id
_entity.type
_entity.pdbx_description
1 polymer ?
#
loop_
_entity_poly.entity_id
_entity_poly.type
_entity_poly.pdbx_seq_one_letter_code
_entity_poly.pdbx_strand_id
1 'polypeptide(L)'
;MGIWMKYGLLTEKQYLVLKYRVQGLTQEEIARILGISRSTVAAIEKSALRKIRMAEETIRLYRLLHAAGYIDIPAGTHMAEIPGMLIRKADELGVKLKGDFNLIYGQLRLLIGTRVTRLPRSVRAVIHSDGSYEFYLLT
;
A
#
# COMPACT_ATOMS: atom_id res chain seq x y z
N MET A 1 -21.03 -21.93 1.57
CA MET A 1 -20.05 -21.11 2.31
C MET A 1 -19.40 -20.13 1.37
N GLY A 2 -19.30 -18.90 1.74
CA GLY A 2 -18.57 -17.90 0.98
C GLY A 2 -19.29 -17.21 -0.15
N ILE A 3 -20.44 -17.69 -0.59
CA ILE A 3 -21.21 -16.98 -1.63
C ILE A 3 -21.73 -15.62 -1.15
N TRP A 4 -21.97 -15.51 0.15
CA TRP A 4 -22.35 -14.26 0.79
C TRP A 4 -21.22 -13.26 0.89
N MET A 5 -19.97 -13.68 0.60
CA MET A 5 -18.79 -12.82 0.55
C MET A 5 -18.37 -12.50 -0.90
N LYS A 6 -19.30 -12.56 -1.84
CA LYS A 6 -19.04 -12.37 -3.26
C LYS A 6 -18.30 -11.06 -3.57
N TYR A 7 -18.56 -10.01 -2.81
CA TYR A 7 -17.92 -8.69 -2.99
C TYR A 7 -16.98 -8.35 -1.84
N GLY A 8 -16.45 -9.35 -1.15
CA GLY A 8 -15.63 -9.13 0.04
C GLY A 8 -16.42 -8.44 1.13
N LEU A 9 -15.88 -7.34 1.68
CA LEU A 9 -16.57 -6.55 2.71
C LEU A 9 -17.61 -5.60 2.14
N LEU A 10 -17.67 -5.45 0.83
CA LEU A 10 -18.58 -4.50 0.19
C LEU A 10 -19.98 -5.09 0.06
N THR A 11 -20.99 -4.23 0.20
CA THR A 11 -22.35 -4.58 -0.22
C THR A 11 -22.42 -4.57 -1.75
N GLU A 12 -23.46 -5.18 -2.32
CA GLU A 12 -23.65 -5.16 -3.75
C GLU A 12 -23.74 -3.73 -4.31
N LYS A 13 -24.46 -2.84 -3.63
CA LYS A 13 -24.56 -1.43 -4.04
C LYS A 13 -23.21 -0.73 -3.98
N GLN A 14 -22.42 -0.97 -2.95
CA GLN A 14 -21.07 -0.41 -2.84
C GLN A 14 -20.19 -0.90 -3.99
N TYR A 15 -20.23 -2.18 -4.29
CA TYR A 15 -19.48 -2.74 -5.41
C TYR A 15 -19.90 -2.10 -6.74
N LEU A 16 -21.21 -1.99 -7.00
CA LEU A 16 -21.71 -1.40 -8.24
C LEU A 16 -21.31 0.06 -8.40
N VAL A 17 -21.39 0.85 -7.33
CA VAL A 17 -20.97 2.25 -7.37
C VAL A 17 -19.50 2.37 -7.71
N LEU A 18 -18.64 1.58 -7.06
CA LEU A 18 -17.21 1.59 -7.36
C LEU A 18 -16.93 1.12 -8.78
N LYS A 19 -17.62 0.10 -9.25
CA LYS A 19 -17.47 -0.41 -10.61
C LYS A 19 -17.76 0.68 -11.64
N TYR A 20 -18.87 1.38 -11.47
CA TYR A 20 -19.24 2.48 -12.37
C TYR A 20 -18.24 3.65 -12.29
N ARG A 21 -17.74 3.98 -11.10
CA ARG A 21 -16.71 5.01 -10.95
C ARG A 21 -15.42 4.66 -11.68
N VAL A 22 -15.00 3.41 -11.59
CA VAL A 22 -13.81 2.90 -12.32
C VAL A 22 -14.02 3.01 -13.83
N GLN A 23 -15.25 2.84 -14.29
CA GLN A 23 -15.61 3.01 -15.70
C GLN A 23 -15.70 4.49 -16.13
N GLY A 24 -15.52 5.42 -15.19
CA GLY A 24 -15.52 6.85 -15.49
C GLY A 24 -16.85 7.57 -15.35
N LEU A 25 -17.88 6.89 -14.83
CA LEU A 25 -19.18 7.54 -14.63
C LEU A 25 -19.12 8.53 -13.46
N THR A 26 -19.89 9.62 -13.60
CA THR A 26 -20.08 10.58 -12.52
C THR A 26 -21.09 10.05 -11.51
N GLN A 27 -21.10 10.65 -10.32
CA GLN A 27 -22.09 10.28 -9.30
C GLN A 27 -23.53 10.54 -9.78
N GLU A 28 -23.74 11.61 -10.55
CA GLU A 28 -25.04 11.89 -11.15
C GLU A 28 -25.50 10.82 -12.12
N GLU A 29 -24.60 10.37 -13.00
CA GLU A 29 -24.89 9.30 -13.95
C GLU A 29 -25.24 8.00 -13.23
N ILE A 30 -24.48 7.65 -12.20
CA ILE A 30 -24.74 6.47 -11.37
C ILE A 30 -26.08 6.58 -10.67
N ALA A 31 -26.39 7.76 -10.13
CA ALA A 31 -27.68 8.02 -9.48
C ALA A 31 -28.85 7.73 -10.41
N ARG A 32 -28.76 8.16 -11.68
CA ARG A 32 -29.78 7.89 -12.69
C ARG A 32 -29.92 6.40 -12.98
N ILE A 33 -28.79 5.70 -13.13
CA ILE A 33 -28.80 4.25 -13.42
C ILE A 33 -29.45 3.47 -12.27
N LEU A 34 -29.09 3.83 -11.03
CA LEU A 34 -29.58 3.10 -9.84
C LEU A 34 -30.93 3.59 -9.33
N GLY A 35 -31.45 4.69 -9.87
CA GLY A 35 -32.73 5.25 -9.43
C GLY A 35 -32.68 5.82 -8.02
N ILE A 36 -31.57 6.39 -7.60
CA ILE A 36 -31.38 6.98 -6.27
C ILE A 36 -30.81 8.41 -6.43
N SER A 37 -30.72 9.15 -5.31
CA SER A 37 -30.19 10.50 -5.35
C SER A 37 -28.65 10.50 -5.48
N ARG A 38 -28.10 11.59 -6.03
CA ARG A 38 -26.65 11.78 -6.09
C ARG A 38 -26.01 11.75 -4.70
N SER A 39 -26.66 12.36 -3.71
CA SER A 39 -26.17 12.37 -2.33
C SER A 39 -26.09 10.97 -1.75
N THR A 40 -27.04 10.09 -2.10
CA THR A 40 -27.02 8.68 -1.70
C THR A 40 -25.82 7.95 -2.35
N VAL A 41 -25.59 8.18 -3.65
CA VAL A 41 -24.41 7.62 -4.34
C VAL A 41 -23.12 8.08 -3.67
N ALA A 42 -23.01 9.36 -3.34
CA ALA A 42 -21.83 9.90 -2.65
C ALA A 42 -21.60 9.23 -1.29
N ALA A 43 -22.65 9.01 -0.52
CA ALA A 43 -22.57 8.32 0.76
C ALA A 43 -22.15 6.86 0.61
N ILE A 44 -22.70 6.16 -0.39
CA ILE A 44 -22.34 4.77 -0.69
C ILE A 44 -20.86 4.69 -1.09
N GLU A 45 -20.40 5.58 -1.97
CA GLU A 45 -19.01 5.62 -2.42
C GLU A 45 -18.06 5.88 -1.25
N LYS A 46 -18.38 6.87 -0.41
CA LYS A 46 -17.58 7.20 0.78
C LYS A 46 -17.45 6.01 1.72
N SER A 47 -18.56 5.31 1.99
CA SER A 47 -18.56 4.13 2.83
C SER A 47 -17.76 2.99 2.22
N ALA A 48 -17.88 2.77 0.91
CA ALA A 48 -17.12 1.75 0.19
C ALA A 48 -15.62 2.02 0.26
N LEU A 49 -15.19 3.25 -0.01
CA LEU A 49 -13.78 3.65 0.03
C LEU A 49 -13.20 3.52 1.44
N ARG A 50 -13.99 3.81 2.47
CA ARG A 50 -13.58 3.60 3.85
C ARG A 50 -13.30 2.12 4.13
N LYS A 51 -14.16 1.22 3.66
CA LYS A 51 -13.95 -0.24 3.79
C LYS A 51 -12.68 -0.68 3.08
N ILE A 52 -12.42 -0.14 1.89
CA ILE A 52 -11.18 -0.43 1.14
C ILE A 52 -9.96 -0.02 1.96
N ARG A 53 -9.93 1.21 2.49
CA ARG A 53 -8.81 1.67 3.32
C ARG A 53 -8.61 0.81 4.56
N MET A 54 -9.69 0.41 5.22
CA MET A 54 -9.61 -0.46 6.40
C MET A 54 -9.07 -1.85 6.04
N ALA A 55 -9.49 -2.40 4.89
CA ALA A 55 -8.99 -3.68 4.41
C ALA A 55 -7.50 -3.62 4.08
N GLU A 56 -7.06 -2.56 3.40
CA GLU A 56 -5.64 -2.34 3.09
C GLU A 56 -4.81 -2.24 4.36
N GLU A 57 -5.27 -1.48 5.36
CA GLU A 57 -4.59 -1.36 6.64
C GLU A 57 -4.52 -2.70 7.38
N THR A 58 -5.59 -3.48 7.34
CA THR A 58 -5.62 -4.80 7.96
C THR A 58 -4.60 -5.74 7.30
N ILE A 59 -4.52 -5.72 5.96
CA ILE A 59 -3.53 -6.52 5.23
C ILE A 59 -2.11 -6.07 5.61
N ARG A 60 -1.88 -4.76 5.70
CA ARG A 60 -0.58 -4.21 6.11
C ARG A 60 -0.18 -4.70 7.49
N LEU A 61 -1.08 -4.62 8.46
CA LEU A 61 -0.83 -5.11 9.82
C LEU A 61 -0.56 -6.61 9.86
N TYR A 62 -1.32 -7.38 9.09
CA TYR A 62 -1.10 -8.82 8.99
C TYR A 62 0.30 -9.15 8.45
N ARG A 63 0.73 -8.43 7.41
CA ARG A 63 2.08 -8.60 6.87
C ARG A 63 3.16 -8.25 7.89
N LEU A 64 2.96 -7.20 8.69
CA LEU A 64 3.91 -6.82 9.73
C LEU A 64 4.06 -7.89 10.81
N LEU A 65 3.01 -8.65 11.10
CA LEU A 65 3.09 -9.77 12.04
C LEU A 65 4.03 -10.88 11.54
N HIS A 66 4.24 -10.99 10.23
CA HIS A 66 5.14 -11.96 9.61
C HIS A 66 6.50 -11.35 9.23
N ALA A 67 6.79 -10.14 9.70
CA ALA A 67 8.07 -9.51 9.41
C ALA A 67 9.21 -10.29 10.07
N ALA A 68 10.28 -10.53 9.32
CA ALA A 68 11.50 -11.15 9.85
C ALA A 68 12.30 -10.16 10.67
N GLY A 69 12.27 -8.89 10.30
CA GLY A 69 12.96 -7.83 11.01
C GLY A 69 12.84 -6.50 10.28
N TYR A 70 13.51 -5.50 10.82
CA TYR A 70 13.51 -4.18 10.23
C TYR A 70 14.83 -3.45 10.50
N ILE A 71 15.07 -2.39 9.74
CA ILE A 71 16.17 -1.48 9.98
C ILE A 71 15.66 -0.04 9.89
N ASP A 72 16.05 0.79 10.85
CA ASP A 72 15.78 2.23 10.81
C ASP A 72 16.95 2.96 10.17
N ILE A 73 16.66 3.70 9.12
CA ILE A 73 17.63 4.43 8.32
C ILE A 73 17.47 5.91 8.64
N PRO A 74 18.48 6.55 9.23
CA PRO A 74 18.33 7.93 9.66
C PRO A 74 18.26 8.92 8.49
N ALA A 75 17.58 10.04 8.72
CA ALA A 75 17.62 11.17 7.81
C ALA A 75 19.09 11.56 7.54
N GLY A 76 19.37 12.01 6.33
CA GLY A 76 20.73 12.37 5.93
C GLY A 76 21.54 11.23 5.33
N THR A 77 21.07 9.98 5.43
CA THR A 77 21.75 8.85 4.80
C THR A 77 21.74 9.01 3.28
N HIS A 78 22.88 8.78 2.64
CA HIS A 78 22.97 8.85 1.19
C HIS A 78 22.11 7.73 0.57
N MET A 79 21.29 8.08 -0.40
CA MET A 79 20.34 7.15 -1.02
C MET A 79 21.03 5.91 -1.59
N ALA A 80 22.24 6.07 -2.15
CA ALA A 80 22.99 4.96 -2.75
C ALA A 80 23.50 3.94 -1.73
N GLU A 81 23.55 4.29 -0.44
CA GLU A 81 23.98 3.36 0.61
C GLU A 81 22.85 2.45 1.10
N ILE A 82 21.61 2.85 0.89
CA ILE A 82 20.44 2.20 1.49
C ILE A 82 20.23 0.77 0.98
N PRO A 83 20.32 0.48 -0.34
CA PRO A 83 20.16 -0.91 -0.79
C PRO A 83 21.15 -1.88 -0.13
N GLY A 84 22.41 -1.46 0.03
CA GLY A 84 23.41 -2.27 0.71
C GLY A 84 23.10 -2.52 2.18
N MET A 85 22.56 -1.50 2.87
CA MET A 85 22.11 -1.63 4.26
C MET A 85 20.99 -2.66 4.39
N LEU A 86 20.04 -2.60 3.46
CA LEU A 86 18.90 -3.51 3.44
C LEU A 86 19.34 -4.96 3.16
N ILE A 87 20.23 -5.13 2.18
CA ILE A 87 20.78 -6.46 1.81
C ILE A 87 21.55 -7.06 2.99
N ARG A 88 22.40 -6.28 3.66
CA ARG A 88 23.14 -6.76 4.83
C ARG A 88 22.19 -7.15 5.97
N LYS A 89 21.15 -6.36 6.21
CA LYS A 89 20.17 -6.70 7.25
C LYS A 89 19.43 -8.00 6.91
N ALA A 90 19.05 -8.19 5.66
CA ALA A 90 18.42 -9.43 5.21
C ALA A 90 19.34 -10.63 5.41
N ASP A 91 20.64 -10.49 5.11
CA ASP A 91 21.63 -11.55 5.34
C ASP A 91 21.72 -11.91 6.83
N GLU A 92 21.73 -10.92 7.72
CA GLU A 92 21.71 -11.15 9.16
C GLU A 92 20.47 -11.91 9.61
N LEU A 93 19.32 -11.64 8.97
CA LEU A 93 18.05 -12.29 9.29
C LEU A 93 17.89 -13.66 8.60
N GLY A 94 18.83 -14.04 7.75
CA GLY A 94 18.74 -15.27 6.98
C GLY A 94 17.69 -15.24 5.86
N VAL A 95 17.37 -14.05 5.37
CA VAL A 95 16.33 -13.84 4.35
C VAL A 95 16.98 -13.42 3.03
N LYS A 96 16.58 -14.07 1.93
CA LYS A 96 16.98 -13.66 0.59
C LYS A 96 15.96 -12.66 0.04
N LEU A 97 16.39 -11.42 -0.17
CA LEU A 97 15.51 -10.38 -0.71
C LEU A 97 15.07 -10.69 -2.14
N LYS A 98 13.84 -10.31 -2.45
CA LYS A 98 13.25 -10.37 -3.79
C LYS A 98 13.63 -9.14 -4.61
N GLY A 99 14.88 -8.76 -4.61
CA GLY A 99 15.37 -7.61 -5.35
C GLY A 99 16.86 -7.44 -5.17
N ASP A 100 17.50 -7.01 -6.23
CA ASP A 100 18.91 -6.63 -6.19
C ASP A 100 19.08 -5.14 -5.87
N PHE A 101 20.33 -4.69 -5.83
CA PHE A 101 20.66 -3.29 -5.56
C PHE A 101 19.87 -2.34 -6.48
N ASN A 102 19.85 -2.62 -7.78
CA ASN A 102 19.24 -1.71 -8.75
C ASN A 102 17.72 -1.61 -8.57
N LEU A 103 17.07 -2.71 -8.31
CA LEU A 103 15.62 -2.74 -8.07
C LEU A 103 15.27 -1.97 -6.79
N ILE A 104 15.99 -2.25 -5.70
CA ILE A 104 15.76 -1.58 -4.41
C ILE A 104 16.00 -0.07 -4.56
N TYR A 105 17.10 0.31 -5.20
CA TYR A 105 17.45 1.72 -5.40
C TYR A 105 16.40 2.43 -6.26
N GLY A 106 15.93 1.78 -7.33
CA GLY A 106 14.89 2.33 -8.19
C GLY A 106 13.58 2.55 -7.46
N GLN A 107 13.14 1.57 -6.67
CA GLN A 107 11.92 1.68 -5.87
C GLN A 107 12.03 2.77 -4.82
N LEU A 108 13.17 2.88 -4.15
CA LEU A 108 13.42 3.90 -3.15
C LEU A 108 13.36 5.31 -3.77
N ARG A 109 13.94 5.48 -4.95
CA ARG A 109 13.91 6.75 -5.66
C ARG A 109 12.50 7.14 -6.10
N LEU A 110 11.66 6.18 -6.47
CA LEU A 110 10.26 6.45 -6.79
C LEU A 110 9.48 6.90 -5.56
N LEU A 111 9.78 6.32 -4.41
CA LEU A 111 9.10 6.65 -3.16
C LEU A 111 9.52 8.02 -2.61
N ILE A 112 10.83 8.30 -2.60
CA ILE A 112 11.40 9.49 -1.95
C ILE A 112 11.54 10.65 -2.94
N GLY A 113 11.97 10.37 -4.16
CA GLY A 113 12.21 11.37 -5.19
C GLY A 113 13.44 11.05 -6.01
N THR A 114 13.35 11.23 -7.33
CA THR A 114 14.44 10.87 -8.25
C THR A 114 15.64 11.78 -8.19
N ARG A 115 15.48 12.99 -7.65
CA ARG A 115 16.56 13.99 -7.53
C ARG A 115 17.12 14.11 -6.14
N VAL A 116 16.62 13.32 -5.20
CA VAL A 116 17.05 13.34 -3.80
C VAL A 116 18.32 12.51 -3.67
N THR A 117 19.37 13.06 -3.08
CA THR A 117 20.64 12.36 -2.85
C THR A 117 20.77 11.82 -1.43
N ARG A 118 20.10 12.47 -0.47
CA ARG A 118 20.09 12.06 0.93
C ARG A 118 18.66 12.00 1.44
N LEU A 119 18.38 11.06 2.35
CA LEU A 119 17.07 10.94 2.94
C LEU A 119 16.66 12.24 3.63
N PRO A 120 15.51 12.83 3.27
CA PRO A 120 14.99 14.02 3.97
C PRO A 120 14.39 13.69 5.34
N ARG A 121 14.02 12.43 5.56
CA ARG A 121 13.36 11.93 6.78
C ARG A 121 13.87 10.54 7.07
N SER A 122 13.83 10.14 8.34
CA SER A 122 14.13 8.75 8.71
C SER A 122 13.13 7.80 8.10
N VAL A 123 13.60 6.64 7.68
CA VAL A 123 12.80 5.61 7.00
C VAL A 123 13.02 4.29 7.72
N ARG A 124 11.95 3.55 7.95
CA ARG A 124 12.03 2.17 8.41
C ARG A 124 11.86 1.24 7.20
N ALA A 125 12.82 0.36 7.01
CA ALA A 125 12.73 -0.71 6.02
C ALA A 125 12.36 -1.99 6.76
N VAL A 126 11.21 -2.58 6.42
CA VAL A 126 10.73 -3.83 7.00
C VAL A 126 10.99 -4.96 6.02
N ILE A 127 11.60 -6.03 6.51
CA ILE A 127 11.93 -7.22 5.70
C ILE A 127 11.04 -8.36 6.14
N HIS A 128 10.33 -8.95 5.19
CA HIS A 128 9.45 -10.09 5.45
C HIS A 128 10.17 -11.41 5.21
N SER A 129 9.69 -12.47 5.85
CA SER A 129 10.32 -13.79 5.75
C SER A 129 10.30 -14.39 4.35
N ASP A 130 9.41 -13.93 3.48
CA ASP A 130 9.35 -14.35 2.07
C ASP A 130 10.32 -13.59 1.16
N GLY A 131 11.08 -12.63 1.70
CA GLY A 131 12.04 -11.81 0.96
C GLY A 131 11.48 -10.50 0.43
N SER A 132 10.19 -10.25 0.58
CA SER A 132 9.61 -8.95 0.26
C SER A 132 10.04 -7.91 1.30
N TYR A 133 9.96 -6.63 0.95
CA TYR A 133 10.35 -5.53 1.83
C TYR A 133 9.49 -4.31 1.57
N GLU A 134 9.37 -3.47 2.57
CA GLU A 134 8.57 -2.24 2.51
C GLU A 134 9.32 -1.11 3.21
N PHE A 135 9.10 0.12 2.74
CA PHE A 135 9.67 1.32 3.34
C PHE A 135 8.55 2.17 3.95
N TYR A 136 8.76 2.61 5.18
CA TYR A 136 7.85 3.49 5.90
C TYR A 136 8.57 4.75 6.32
N LEU A 137 7.98 5.92 5.99
CA LEU A 137 8.50 7.19 6.47
C LEU A 137 8.19 7.32 7.96
N LEU A 138 9.21 7.61 8.75
CA LEU A 138 9.05 7.86 10.18
C LEU A 138 8.78 9.34 10.41
N THR A 139 7.87 9.62 11.33
CA THR A 139 7.53 11.00 11.71
C THR A 139 8.49 11.60 12.71
#